data_bd760d1965243a15d6fce40564204979
#
_entry.id   bd760d1965243a15d6fce40564204979
#
_cell.length_a   1.000
_cell.length_b   1.000
_cell.length_c   1.000
_cell.angle_alpha   90.00
_cell.angle_beta   90.00
_cell.angle_gamma   90.00
#
_symmetry.space_group_name_H-M   'P 1'
#
loop_
_entity.id
_entity.type
_entity.pdbx_description
1 polymer ?
#
loop_
_entity_poly.entity_id
_entity_poly.type
_entity_poly.pdbx_seq_one_letter_code
_entity_poly.pdbx_strand_id
1 'polypeptide(L)'
;MNEKERLLRALKGEETDRPPVICPGGMMNAAVTELLGEINANHNTDLDAMVAAAIKVREVIGFENYGVPFCMTCESEPFGVIISEGDKINEPRILEYNQSKLEDIMKSSDPKISNNLRSETVIKAIGRLKNDDIPVIGNITGPISTATSIVDPIKLFKMIRKEPDEAHIFIEYINNYLIEYAKEMVRAGADIIAISDPTATGEILGKKNFDKFAMPMYTEFLKSMREINTPVIIHICGDAKTIIDSLNSLEVQALSFDSIVNMRFAKSKLNTRLMGNVSTLLLQNGPKDKIISITKNAIGSGVDIVSPACGLGMSTPLGNLRVMTDYVKGSI
;
A
#
# COMPACT_ATOMS: atom_id res chain seq x y z
N MET A 1 23.81 -4.02 -10.05
CA MET A 1 22.50 -3.37 -10.25
C MET A 1 22.15 -2.63 -8.97
N ASN A 2 21.81 -1.33 -9.03
CA ASN A 2 21.33 -0.61 -7.84
C ASN A 2 19.87 -0.99 -7.50
N GLU A 3 19.37 -0.55 -6.36
CA GLU A 3 18.05 -0.96 -5.84
C GLU A 3 16.92 -0.45 -6.74
N LYS A 4 17.00 0.79 -7.22
CA LYS A 4 16.02 1.41 -8.12
C LYS A 4 15.95 0.69 -9.47
N GLU A 5 17.09 0.45 -10.08
CA GLU A 5 17.17 -0.27 -11.35
C GLU A 5 16.59 -1.69 -11.22
N ARG A 6 16.94 -2.42 -10.13
CA ARG A 6 16.43 -3.76 -9.88
C ARG A 6 14.92 -3.79 -9.79
N LEU A 7 14.31 -2.89 -9.01
CA LEU A 7 12.86 -2.86 -8.85
C LEU A 7 12.15 -2.46 -10.14
N LEU A 8 12.63 -1.44 -10.84
CA LEU A 8 12.01 -1.00 -12.09
C LEU A 8 12.12 -2.05 -13.21
N ARG A 9 13.22 -2.79 -13.28
CA ARG A 9 13.37 -3.93 -14.21
C ARG A 9 12.45 -5.07 -13.84
N ALA A 10 12.36 -5.44 -12.56
CA ALA A 10 11.43 -6.46 -12.10
C ALA A 10 9.97 -6.12 -12.47
N LEU A 11 9.54 -4.87 -12.28
CA LEU A 11 8.21 -4.39 -12.66
C LEU A 11 7.94 -4.48 -14.17
N LYS A 12 8.98 -4.27 -15.00
CA LYS A 12 8.90 -4.44 -16.46
C LYS A 12 8.96 -5.91 -16.90
N GLY A 13 9.36 -6.81 -16.02
CA GLY A 13 9.59 -8.22 -16.33
C GLY A 13 10.89 -8.49 -17.04
N GLU A 14 11.83 -7.59 -16.90
CA GLU A 14 13.20 -7.76 -17.37
C GLU A 14 14.00 -8.58 -16.36
N GLU A 15 15.09 -9.19 -16.83
CA GLU A 15 15.98 -9.98 -16.00
C GLU A 15 16.67 -9.12 -14.93
N THR A 16 16.76 -9.64 -13.71
CA THR A 16 17.42 -9.02 -12.56
C THR A 16 18.44 -9.99 -11.95
N ASP A 17 19.42 -9.46 -11.24
CA ASP A 17 20.42 -10.27 -10.52
C ASP A 17 19.80 -11.13 -9.41
N ARG A 18 18.71 -10.70 -8.83
CA ARG A 18 17.85 -11.39 -7.86
C ARG A 18 16.51 -10.66 -7.72
N PRO A 19 15.49 -11.25 -7.12
CA PRO A 19 14.27 -10.51 -6.80
C PRO A 19 14.57 -9.32 -5.89
N PRO A 20 14.00 -8.11 -6.13
CA PRO A 20 14.05 -7.03 -5.16
C PRO A 20 13.25 -7.39 -3.90
N VAL A 21 13.65 -6.85 -2.74
CA VAL A 21 12.93 -7.01 -1.49
C VAL A 21 12.49 -5.64 -0.96
N ILE A 22 11.19 -5.38 -1.01
CA ILE A 22 10.62 -4.07 -0.69
C ILE A 22 9.50 -4.16 0.34
N CYS A 23 9.20 -3.03 0.96
CA CYS A 23 7.99 -2.82 1.75
C CYS A 23 7.48 -1.40 1.50
N PRO A 24 6.33 -1.23 0.83
CA PRO A 24 5.69 0.07 0.72
C PRO A 24 5.34 0.68 2.10
N GLY A 25 5.33 2.00 2.20
CA GLY A 25 5.18 2.72 3.46
C GLY A 25 4.03 2.27 4.35
N GLY A 26 2.81 2.12 3.80
CA GLY A 26 1.63 1.70 4.57
C GLY A 26 1.73 0.29 5.18
N MET A 27 2.65 -0.54 4.74
CA MET A 27 2.91 -1.87 5.30
C MET A 27 3.92 -1.85 6.47
N MET A 28 4.44 -0.68 6.85
CA MET A 28 5.57 -0.55 7.79
C MET A 28 5.22 0.05 9.15
N ASN A 29 3.94 0.25 9.46
CA ASN A 29 3.49 0.96 10.67
C ASN A 29 4.19 0.52 11.97
N ALA A 30 4.41 -0.78 12.15
CA ALA A 30 4.95 -1.35 13.37
C ALA A 30 6.44 -1.05 13.60
N ALA A 31 7.25 -1.26 12.58
CA ALA A 31 8.70 -1.16 12.68
C ALA A 31 9.18 0.29 12.86
N VAL A 32 8.39 1.24 12.38
CA VAL A 32 8.77 2.66 12.41
C VAL A 32 8.92 3.19 13.84
N THR A 33 8.01 2.83 14.73
CA THR A 33 8.05 3.31 16.13
C THR A 33 9.29 2.82 16.88
N GLU A 34 9.69 1.56 16.67
CA GLU A 34 10.91 1.01 17.27
C GLU A 34 12.18 1.66 16.69
N LEU A 35 12.20 1.90 15.38
CA LEU A 35 13.32 2.51 14.67
C LEU A 35 13.58 3.96 15.10
N LEU A 36 12.53 4.71 15.38
CA LEU A 36 12.64 6.10 15.85
C LEU A 36 13.01 6.20 17.32
N GLY A 37 12.85 5.13 18.11
CA GLY A 37 13.20 5.09 19.53
C GLY A 37 12.40 6.07 20.36
N GLU A 38 13.10 6.81 21.26
CA GLU A 38 12.47 7.83 22.13
C GLU A 38 12.08 9.12 21.41
N ILE A 39 12.33 9.24 20.13
CA ILE A 39 11.88 10.38 19.34
C ILE A 39 10.35 10.34 19.32
N ASN A 40 9.75 11.14 20.17
CA ASN A 40 8.31 11.37 20.26
C ASN A 40 7.73 12.12 19.03
N ALA A 41 8.47 12.16 17.93
CA ALA A 41 8.03 12.79 16.72
C ALA A 41 6.95 11.91 16.07
N ASN A 42 5.81 12.51 15.82
CA ASN A 42 4.75 11.84 15.07
C ASN A 42 5.18 11.73 13.60
N HIS A 43 5.74 10.58 13.24
CA HIS A 43 6.22 10.31 11.88
C HIS A 43 5.14 10.33 10.79
N ASN A 44 3.87 10.48 11.18
CA ASN A 44 2.76 10.66 10.24
C ASN A 44 2.43 12.13 9.96
N THR A 45 2.93 13.07 10.79
CA THR A 45 2.64 14.50 10.65
C THR A 45 3.91 15.37 10.63
N ASP A 46 5.00 14.91 11.21
CA ASP A 46 6.29 15.60 11.22
C ASP A 46 7.15 15.18 10.03
N LEU A 47 7.56 16.15 9.22
CA LEU A 47 8.33 15.91 8.00
C LEU A 47 9.71 15.29 8.27
N ASP A 48 10.43 15.79 9.27
CA ASP A 48 11.79 15.30 9.58
C ASP A 48 11.73 13.88 10.12
N ALA A 49 10.74 13.58 10.96
CA ALA A 49 10.50 12.26 11.49
C ALA A 49 10.09 11.26 10.38
N MET A 50 9.22 11.66 9.45
CA MET A 50 8.80 10.82 8.33
C MET A 50 10.00 10.45 7.45
N VAL A 51 10.83 11.42 7.08
CA VAL A 51 12.04 11.20 6.28
C VAL A 51 13.03 10.32 7.03
N ALA A 52 13.31 10.62 8.31
CA ALA A 52 14.22 9.82 9.14
C ALA A 52 13.74 8.37 9.28
N ALA A 53 12.42 8.16 9.46
CA ALA A 53 11.82 6.84 9.53
C ALA A 53 12.03 6.05 8.23
N ALA A 54 11.74 6.63 7.08
CA ALA A 54 11.93 5.97 5.79
C ALA A 54 13.40 5.56 5.55
N ILE A 55 14.34 6.42 5.90
CA ILE A 55 15.78 6.13 5.82
C ILE A 55 16.16 4.97 6.75
N LYS A 56 15.74 5.02 8.02
CA LYS A 56 16.06 3.98 9.01
C LYS A 56 15.43 2.63 8.66
N VAL A 57 14.20 2.60 8.13
CA VAL A 57 13.57 1.37 7.61
C VAL A 57 14.49 0.66 6.62
N ARG A 58 15.02 1.40 5.65
CA ARG A 58 15.95 0.84 4.68
C ARG A 58 17.28 0.41 5.32
N GLU A 59 17.91 1.27 6.11
CA GLU A 59 19.26 1.04 6.66
C GLU A 59 19.28 -0.08 7.70
N VAL A 60 18.30 -0.13 8.59
CA VAL A 60 18.26 -1.09 9.70
C VAL A 60 17.65 -2.42 9.27
N ILE A 61 16.55 -2.39 8.52
CA ILE A 61 15.85 -3.61 8.11
C ILE A 61 16.39 -4.16 6.81
N GLY A 62 16.82 -3.30 5.89
CA GLY A 62 17.39 -3.69 4.61
C GLY A 62 16.37 -3.80 3.48
N PHE A 63 15.17 -3.24 3.58
CA PHE A 63 14.29 -3.08 2.43
C PHE A 63 14.93 -2.16 1.38
N GLU A 64 14.69 -2.44 0.12
CA GLU A 64 15.34 -1.78 -1.02
C GLU A 64 14.51 -0.61 -1.58
N ASN A 65 13.82 0.10 -0.70
CA ASN A 65 13.03 1.28 -1.06
C ASN A 65 12.92 2.27 0.08
N TYR A 66 12.62 3.51 -0.25
CA TYR A 66 11.94 4.44 0.65
C TYR A 66 10.44 4.38 0.36
N GLY A 67 9.62 4.42 1.40
CA GLY A 67 8.16 4.37 1.26
C GLY A 67 7.46 5.24 2.29
N VAL A 68 6.51 6.05 1.85
CA VAL A 68 5.68 6.93 2.68
C VAL A 68 4.28 7.07 2.06
N PRO A 69 3.23 7.33 2.87
CA PRO A 69 3.19 7.39 4.34
C PRO A 69 3.24 6.02 5.01
N PHE A 70 3.29 6.00 6.34
CA PHE A 70 3.29 4.79 7.17
C PHE A 70 1.90 4.43 7.72
N CYS A 71 0.86 5.09 7.27
CA CYS A 71 -0.52 4.87 7.71
C CYS A 71 -1.49 4.84 6.53
N MET A 72 -2.70 4.39 6.80
CA MET A 72 -3.78 4.28 5.81
C MET A 72 -4.94 5.24 6.11
N THR A 73 -4.66 6.38 6.73
CA THR A 73 -5.69 7.35 7.14
C THR A 73 -5.50 8.73 6.55
N CYS A 74 -4.38 8.94 5.85
CA CYS A 74 -4.01 10.23 5.29
C CYS A 74 -5.04 10.73 4.27
N GLU A 75 -5.52 9.82 3.43
CA GLU A 75 -6.41 10.10 2.31
C GLU A 75 -7.84 10.43 2.73
N SER A 76 -8.27 9.95 3.91
CA SER A 76 -9.63 10.19 4.40
C SER A 76 -9.80 11.51 5.18
N GLU A 77 -8.70 12.07 5.68
CA GLU A 77 -8.70 13.27 6.52
C GLU A 77 -9.35 14.51 5.87
N PRO A 78 -9.13 14.81 4.56
CA PRO A 78 -9.76 15.96 3.90
C PRO A 78 -11.29 15.88 3.83
N PHE A 79 -11.86 14.71 4.08
CA PHE A 79 -13.29 14.46 4.02
C PHE A 79 -13.99 14.59 5.39
N GLY A 80 -13.33 15.20 6.37
CA GLY A 80 -13.94 15.58 7.65
C GLY A 80 -14.13 14.43 8.65
N VAL A 81 -13.27 13.43 8.57
CA VAL A 81 -13.19 12.37 9.59
C VAL A 81 -12.28 12.79 10.75
N ILE A 82 -12.52 12.23 11.95
CA ILE A 82 -11.60 12.40 13.09
C ILE A 82 -10.71 11.18 13.18
N ILE A 83 -9.40 11.42 13.24
CA ILE A 83 -8.37 10.40 13.21
C ILE A 83 -7.61 10.40 14.55
N SER A 84 -7.34 9.20 15.09
CA SER A 84 -6.29 9.01 16.09
C SER A 84 -4.95 8.90 15.36
N GLU A 85 -3.96 9.68 15.79
CA GLU A 85 -2.60 9.60 15.27
C GLU A 85 -1.88 8.29 15.63
N GLY A 86 -2.50 7.47 16.49
CA GLY A 86 -1.90 6.25 16.99
C GLY A 86 -0.91 6.50 18.14
N ASP A 87 -0.27 5.44 18.57
CA ASP A 87 0.77 5.43 19.60
C ASP A 87 1.74 4.26 19.36
N LYS A 88 2.57 3.92 20.35
CA LYS A 88 3.53 2.80 20.27
C LYS A 88 2.87 1.42 20.07
N ILE A 89 1.58 1.28 20.33
CA ILE A 89 0.85 0.01 20.30
C ILE A 89 -0.25 0.02 19.23
N ASN A 90 -0.83 1.19 18.99
CA ASN A 90 -1.96 1.36 18.08
C ASN A 90 -1.54 2.13 16.84
N GLU A 91 -1.93 1.62 15.69
CA GLU A 91 -1.80 2.33 14.42
C GLU A 91 -2.76 3.53 14.35
N PRO A 92 -2.47 4.53 13.51
CA PRO A 92 -3.44 5.57 13.18
C PRO A 92 -4.75 4.96 12.67
N ARG A 93 -5.88 5.43 13.18
CA ARG A 93 -7.19 4.88 12.85
C ARG A 93 -8.28 5.95 12.86
N ILE A 94 -9.37 5.68 12.16
CA ILE A 94 -10.56 6.51 12.20
C ILE A 94 -11.22 6.37 13.58
N LEU A 95 -11.45 7.49 14.25
CA LEU A 95 -12.21 7.58 15.50
C LEU A 95 -13.68 7.89 15.22
N GLU A 96 -13.94 8.84 14.31
CA GLU A 96 -15.28 9.24 13.94
C GLU A 96 -15.40 9.38 12.43
N TYR A 97 -16.37 8.67 11.85
CA TYR A 97 -16.72 8.78 10.44
C TYR A 97 -17.50 10.08 10.18
N ASN A 98 -17.47 10.57 8.95
CA ASN A 98 -18.32 11.66 8.54
C ASN A 98 -19.79 11.20 8.52
N GLN A 99 -20.66 11.88 9.27
CA GLN A 99 -22.08 11.54 9.42
C GLN A 99 -22.98 12.24 8.40
N SER A 100 -22.45 13.13 7.58
CA SER A 100 -23.19 13.87 6.57
C SER A 100 -23.71 12.95 5.46
N LYS A 101 -24.60 13.46 4.62
CA LYS A 101 -24.98 12.79 3.37
C LYS A 101 -23.82 12.84 2.40
N LEU A 102 -23.70 11.85 1.52
CA LEU A 102 -22.61 11.80 0.54
C LEU A 102 -22.52 13.05 -0.34
N GLU A 103 -23.67 13.58 -0.78
CA GLU A 103 -23.73 14.85 -1.54
C GLU A 103 -23.13 16.02 -0.77
N ASP A 104 -23.38 16.10 0.53
CA ASP A 104 -22.87 17.18 1.38
C ASP A 104 -21.37 17.02 1.60
N ILE A 105 -20.88 15.79 1.77
CA ILE A 105 -19.46 15.50 1.83
C ILE A 105 -18.78 15.95 0.55
N MET A 106 -19.29 15.57 -0.63
CA MET A 106 -18.71 15.94 -1.92
C MET A 106 -18.76 17.46 -2.19
N LYS A 107 -19.77 18.17 -1.68
CA LYS A 107 -19.88 19.62 -1.83
C LYS A 107 -19.01 20.41 -0.86
N SER A 108 -18.86 19.91 0.37
CA SER A 108 -18.16 20.61 1.45
C SER A 108 -16.67 20.27 1.50
N SER A 109 -16.27 19.09 1.04
CA SER A 109 -14.86 18.76 0.91
C SER A 109 -14.30 19.46 -0.34
N ASP A 110 -13.35 20.34 -0.12
CA ASP A 110 -12.40 20.75 -1.16
C ASP A 110 -11.13 19.92 -0.92
N PRO A 111 -11.05 18.70 -1.43
CA PRO A 111 -9.96 17.78 -1.11
C PRO A 111 -8.69 18.16 -1.87
N LYS A 112 -8.38 19.46 -1.89
CA LYS A 112 -7.08 19.92 -2.37
C LYS A 112 -6.01 19.42 -1.43
N ILE A 113 -5.01 18.82 -2.01
CA ILE A 113 -3.86 18.28 -1.29
C ILE A 113 -3.19 19.34 -0.44
N SER A 114 -3.16 20.59 -0.92
CA SER A 114 -2.64 21.77 -0.21
C SER A 114 -3.40 22.16 1.06
N ASN A 115 -4.60 21.65 1.27
CA ASN A 115 -5.42 21.94 2.43
C ASN A 115 -5.31 20.84 3.52
N ASN A 116 -4.58 19.78 3.24
CA ASN A 116 -4.36 18.67 4.17
C ASN A 116 -2.88 18.62 4.58
N LEU A 117 -2.60 18.94 5.82
CA LEU A 117 -1.24 18.97 6.36
C LEU A 117 -0.49 17.64 6.17
N ARG A 118 -1.17 16.51 6.36
CA ARG A 118 -0.52 15.18 6.26
C ARG A 118 -0.20 14.82 4.81
N SER A 119 -1.10 15.07 3.87
CA SER A 119 -0.83 14.88 2.44
C SER A 119 0.34 15.75 1.98
N GLU A 120 0.39 17.00 2.41
CA GLU A 120 1.48 17.93 2.09
C GLU A 120 2.81 17.45 2.70
N THR A 121 2.79 16.94 3.93
CA THR A 121 3.96 16.37 4.59
C THR A 121 4.50 15.17 3.82
N VAL A 122 3.64 14.27 3.36
CA VAL A 122 4.01 13.11 2.54
C VAL A 122 4.67 13.55 1.23
N ILE A 123 4.08 14.51 0.53
CA ILE A 123 4.64 15.04 -0.74
C ILE A 123 6.03 15.65 -0.52
N LYS A 124 6.19 16.46 0.54
CA LYS A 124 7.49 17.04 0.92
C LYS A 124 8.52 15.97 1.30
N ALA A 125 8.08 14.92 2.01
CA ALA A 125 8.95 13.80 2.38
C ALA A 125 9.45 13.04 1.14
N ILE A 126 8.58 12.77 0.16
CA ILE A 126 8.96 12.18 -1.13
C ILE A 126 10.02 13.04 -1.81
N GLY A 127 9.83 14.35 -1.87
CA GLY A 127 10.80 15.28 -2.47
C GLY A 127 12.17 15.22 -1.80
N ARG A 128 12.23 15.05 -0.49
CA ARG A 128 13.49 14.93 0.27
C ARG A 128 14.15 13.55 0.15
N LEU A 129 13.36 12.51 -0.08
CA LEU A 129 13.84 11.12 -0.23
C LEU A 129 14.29 10.81 -1.66
N LYS A 130 13.92 11.64 -2.64
CA LYS A 130 14.27 11.46 -4.05
C LYS A 130 15.78 11.33 -4.23
N ASN A 131 16.20 10.28 -4.93
CA ASN A 131 17.60 10.03 -5.31
C ASN A 131 17.67 9.10 -6.54
N ASP A 132 18.87 8.82 -7.03
CA ASP A 132 19.07 8.07 -8.27
C ASP A 132 19.18 6.55 -8.07
N ASP A 133 19.54 6.08 -6.88
CA ASP A 133 19.90 4.68 -6.62
C ASP A 133 18.81 3.89 -5.88
N ILE A 134 17.98 4.58 -5.09
CA ILE A 134 16.97 3.97 -4.23
C ILE A 134 15.59 4.39 -4.72
N PRO A 135 14.66 3.46 -4.99
CA PRO A 135 13.33 3.82 -5.43
C PRO A 135 12.52 4.43 -4.29
N VAL A 136 11.77 5.49 -4.60
CA VAL A 136 10.80 6.10 -3.69
C VAL A 136 9.40 5.64 -4.07
N ILE A 137 8.70 5.00 -3.13
CA ILE A 137 7.35 4.49 -3.31
C ILE A 137 6.37 5.40 -2.57
N GLY A 138 5.46 6.03 -3.32
CA GLY A 138 4.29 6.69 -2.74
C GLY A 138 3.22 5.65 -2.45
N ASN A 139 2.79 5.52 -1.18
CA ASN A 139 1.74 4.59 -0.80
C ASN A 139 0.39 5.29 -0.68
N ILE A 140 -0.65 4.70 -1.21
CA ILE A 140 -2.02 5.24 -1.23
C ILE A 140 -2.99 4.16 -0.75
N THR A 141 -3.91 4.56 0.13
CA THR A 141 -5.09 3.76 0.45
C THR A 141 -6.04 3.77 -0.75
N GLY A 142 -6.45 2.58 -1.19
CA GLY A 142 -7.30 2.45 -2.38
C GLY A 142 -8.73 2.99 -2.20
N PRO A 143 -9.47 3.15 -3.30
CA PRO A 143 -10.74 3.90 -3.31
C PRO A 143 -11.82 3.28 -2.40
N ILE A 144 -11.91 1.97 -2.32
CA ILE A 144 -12.93 1.31 -1.49
C ILE A 144 -12.59 1.47 0.00
N SER A 145 -11.33 1.26 0.37
CA SER A 145 -10.88 1.42 1.76
C SER A 145 -10.94 2.88 2.21
N THR A 146 -10.62 3.82 1.34
CA THR A 146 -10.77 5.26 1.63
C THR A 146 -12.25 5.60 1.81
N ALA A 147 -13.15 5.12 0.96
CA ALA A 147 -14.58 5.33 1.10
C ALA A 147 -15.13 4.78 2.43
N THR A 148 -14.70 3.57 2.82
CA THR A 148 -15.07 2.96 4.12
C THR A 148 -14.37 3.60 5.32
N SER A 149 -13.36 4.42 5.10
CA SER A 149 -12.72 5.24 6.14
C SER A 149 -13.39 6.61 6.30
N ILE A 150 -14.10 7.10 5.28
CA ILE A 150 -14.83 8.37 5.33
C ILE A 150 -16.22 8.18 5.93
N VAL A 151 -16.96 7.20 5.47
CA VAL A 151 -18.28 6.85 6.00
C VAL A 151 -18.25 5.46 6.63
N ASP A 152 -19.11 5.24 7.62
CA ASP A 152 -19.22 3.94 8.29
C ASP A 152 -19.34 2.79 7.25
N PRO A 153 -18.48 1.75 7.34
CA PRO A 153 -18.47 0.65 6.38
C PRO A 153 -19.83 -0.03 6.20
N ILE A 154 -20.60 -0.20 7.28
CA ILE A 154 -21.94 -0.81 7.23
C ILE A 154 -22.89 0.07 6.42
N LYS A 155 -22.80 1.40 6.59
CA LYS A 155 -23.58 2.38 5.81
C LYS A 155 -23.22 2.28 4.34
N LEU A 156 -21.93 2.30 3.99
CA LEU A 156 -21.47 2.22 2.61
C LEU A 156 -21.89 0.91 1.93
N PHE A 157 -21.70 -0.24 2.58
CA PHE A 157 -22.13 -1.52 2.00
C PHE A 157 -23.64 -1.66 1.86
N LYS A 158 -24.42 -1.03 2.74
CA LYS A 158 -25.87 -0.93 2.58
C LYS A 158 -26.24 -0.09 1.35
N MET A 159 -25.53 1.01 1.11
CA MET A 159 -25.72 1.86 -0.09
C MET A 159 -25.31 1.14 -1.37
N ILE A 160 -24.18 0.47 -1.40
CA ILE A 160 -23.75 -0.37 -2.54
C ILE A 160 -24.85 -1.34 -2.98
N ARG A 161 -25.65 -1.84 -2.02
CA ARG A 161 -26.75 -2.76 -2.30
C ARG A 161 -28.05 -2.07 -2.68
N LYS A 162 -28.40 -0.94 -2.04
CA LYS A 162 -29.73 -0.29 -2.14
C LYS A 162 -29.72 0.91 -3.10
N GLU A 163 -28.63 1.63 -3.15
CA GLU A 163 -28.45 2.91 -3.84
C GLU A 163 -27.10 2.86 -4.61
N PRO A 164 -26.94 1.87 -5.51
CA PRO A 164 -25.65 1.57 -6.12
C PRO A 164 -25.07 2.72 -6.94
N ASP A 165 -25.91 3.55 -7.52
CA ASP A 165 -25.46 4.65 -8.37
C ASP A 165 -24.90 5.79 -7.52
N GLU A 166 -25.52 6.10 -6.36
CA GLU A 166 -24.97 7.08 -5.41
C GLU A 166 -23.64 6.61 -4.82
N ALA A 167 -23.57 5.32 -4.44
CA ALA A 167 -22.34 4.74 -3.95
C ALA A 167 -21.23 4.79 -5.02
N HIS A 168 -21.55 4.55 -6.29
CA HIS A 168 -20.60 4.63 -7.40
C HIS A 168 -20.05 6.04 -7.58
N ILE A 169 -20.93 7.05 -7.64
CA ILE A 169 -20.56 8.47 -7.77
C ILE A 169 -19.62 8.89 -6.62
N PHE A 170 -19.92 8.45 -5.40
CA PHE A 170 -19.07 8.78 -4.24
C PHE A 170 -17.70 8.14 -4.33
N ILE A 171 -17.61 6.85 -4.66
CA ILE A 171 -16.35 6.13 -4.81
C ILE A 171 -15.52 6.73 -5.96
N GLU A 172 -16.16 7.09 -7.08
CA GLU A 172 -15.52 7.76 -8.20
C GLU A 172 -14.96 9.14 -7.80
N TYR A 173 -15.72 9.92 -7.03
CA TYR A 173 -15.24 11.20 -6.51
C TYR A 173 -13.98 11.05 -5.66
N ILE A 174 -13.95 10.03 -4.78
CA ILE A 174 -12.77 9.69 -4.00
C ILE A 174 -11.61 9.25 -4.90
N ASN A 175 -11.88 8.39 -5.89
CA ASN A 175 -10.85 7.90 -6.80
C ASN A 175 -10.19 9.04 -7.58
N ASN A 176 -10.95 10.05 -8.01
CA ASN A 176 -10.42 11.23 -8.66
C ASN A 176 -9.47 12.02 -7.76
N TYR A 177 -9.81 12.16 -6.47
CA TYR A 177 -8.90 12.74 -5.48
C TYR A 177 -7.62 11.93 -5.32
N LEU A 178 -7.71 10.60 -5.22
CA LEU A 178 -6.55 9.72 -5.10
C LEU A 178 -5.64 9.78 -6.33
N ILE A 179 -6.20 9.91 -7.53
CA ILE A 179 -5.45 10.10 -8.77
C ILE A 179 -4.64 11.41 -8.73
N GLU A 180 -5.24 12.51 -8.32
CA GLU A 180 -4.52 13.79 -8.21
C GLU A 180 -3.44 13.71 -7.10
N TYR A 181 -3.72 13.05 -5.99
CA TYR A 181 -2.74 12.83 -4.93
C TYR A 181 -1.54 12.00 -5.42
N ALA A 182 -1.79 10.93 -6.18
CA ALA A 182 -0.75 10.15 -6.82
C ALA A 182 0.11 10.99 -7.79
N LYS A 183 -0.54 11.83 -8.61
CA LYS A 183 0.18 12.72 -9.53
C LYS A 183 1.09 13.70 -8.79
N GLU A 184 0.65 14.26 -7.65
CA GLU A 184 1.50 15.13 -6.84
C GLU A 184 2.68 14.37 -6.21
N MET A 185 2.47 13.14 -5.75
CA MET A 185 3.57 12.29 -5.28
C MET A 185 4.61 12.04 -6.38
N VAL A 186 4.16 11.77 -7.60
CA VAL A 186 5.05 11.55 -8.77
C VAL A 186 5.79 12.84 -9.13
N ARG A 187 5.12 13.99 -9.15
CA ARG A 187 5.76 15.30 -9.38
C ARG A 187 6.83 15.59 -8.32
N ALA A 188 6.60 15.20 -7.08
CA ALA A 188 7.57 15.35 -5.99
C ALA A 188 8.77 14.40 -6.13
N GLY A 189 8.64 13.30 -6.85
CA GLY A 189 9.73 12.38 -7.13
C GLY A 189 9.48 10.93 -6.72
N ALA A 190 8.25 10.52 -6.48
CA ALA A 190 7.92 9.11 -6.36
C ALA A 190 8.19 8.39 -7.69
N ASP A 191 8.89 7.26 -7.63
CA ASP A 191 9.19 6.42 -8.79
C ASP A 191 8.08 5.42 -9.08
N ILE A 192 7.32 5.06 -8.04
CA ILE A 192 6.29 4.02 -8.07
C ILE A 192 5.15 4.46 -7.16
N ILE A 193 3.91 4.13 -7.52
CA ILE A 193 2.77 4.25 -6.64
C ILE A 193 2.32 2.84 -6.20
N ALA A 194 2.15 2.64 -4.90
CA ALA A 194 1.58 1.42 -4.33
C ALA A 194 0.19 1.73 -3.77
N ILE A 195 -0.82 0.99 -4.23
CA ILE A 195 -2.20 1.08 -3.73
C ILE A 195 -2.44 -0.10 -2.79
N SER A 196 -2.89 0.19 -1.58
CA SER A 196 -3.36 -0.82 -0.62
C SER A 196 -4.85 -0.66 -0.39
N ASP A 197 -5.64 -1.65 -0.81
CA ASP A 197 -7.11 -1.58 -0.71
C ASP A 197 -7.67 -2.82 0.03
N PRO A 198 -7.44 -2.93 1.36
CA PRO A 198 -7.79 -4.11 2.12
C PRO A 198 -9.30 -4.38 2.21
N THR A 199 -10.13 -3.40 1.90
CA THR A 199 -11.60 -3.57 1.85
C THR A 199 -12.07 -4.05 0.49
N ALA A 200 -11.31 -3.81 -0.57
CA ALA A 200 -11.63 -4.24 -1.94
C ALA A 200 -11.23 -5.70 -2.18
N THR A 201 -11.85 -6.62 -1.47
CA THR A 201 -11.53 -8.05 -1.56
C THR A 201 -12.73 -8.87 -2.06
N GLY A 202 -12.44 -10.07 -2.56
CA GLY A 202 -13.49 -11.02 -2.92
C GLY A 202 -14.31 -11.49 -1.73
N GLU A 203 -13.75 -11.46 -0.53
CA GLU A 203 -14.43 -11.87 0.71
C GLU A 203 -15.36 -10.78 1.25
N ILE A 204 -14.95 -9.51 1.19
CA ILE A 204 -15.70 -8.37 1.74
C ILE A 204 -16.74 -7.86 0.75
N LEU A 205 -16.34 -7.53 -0.47
CA LEU A 205 -17.24 -7.02 -1.51
C LEU A 205 -18.02 -8.13 -2.21
N GLY A 206 -17.44 -9.31 -2.33
CA GLY A 206 -17.88 -10.33 -3.27
C GLY A 206 -17.54 -9.97 -4.73
N LYS A 207 -17.33 -10.98 -5.59
CA LYS A 207 -16.91 -10.77 -6.99
C LYS A 207 -17.76 -9.73 -7.74
N LYS A 208 -19.09 -9.84 -7.63
CA LYS A 208 -20.02 -8.94 -8.35
C LYS A 208 -19.80 -7.47 -8.01
N ASN A 209 -19.65 -7.15 -6.71
CA ASN A 209 -19.43 -5.77 -6.30
C ASN A 209 -17.99 -5.33 -6.55
N PHE A 210 -17.03 -6.23 -6.43
CA PHE A 210 -15.64 -5.96 -6.83
C PHE A 210 -15.59 -5.51 -8.29
N ASP A 211 -16.21 -6.27 -9.19
CA ASP A 211 -16.25 -5.95 -10.62
C ASP A 211 -17.00 -4.64 -10.91
N LYS A 212 -18.05 -4.33 -10.14
CA LYS A 212 -18.85 -3.13 -10.34
C LYS A 212 -18.22 -1.87 -9.75
N PHE A 213 -17.56 -1.95 -8.58
CA PHE A 213 -17.13 -0.78 -7.81
C PHE A 213 -15.61 -0.61 -7.73
N ALA A 214 -14.84 -1.69 -7.63
CA ALA A 214 -13.39 -1.60 -7.51
C ALA A 214 -12.70 -1.57 -8.89
N MET A 215 -13.09 -2.46 -9.79
CA MET A 215 -12.44 -2.59 -11.09
C MET A 215 -12.47 -1.31 -11.95
N PRO A 216 -13.58 -0.57 -12.07
CA PRO A 216 -13.60 0.70 -12.81
C PRO A 216 -12.64 1.73 -12.20
N MET A 217 -12.57 1.83 -10.88
CA MET A 217 -11.70 2.75 -10.17
C MET A 217 -10.23 2.43 -10.42
N TYR A 218 -9.84 1.16 -10.30
CA TYR A 218 -8.48 0.75 -10.61
C TYR A 218 -8.12 0.99 -12.08
N THR A 219 -9.04 0.72 -12.99
CA THR A 219 -8.80 0.93 -14.43
C THR A 219 -8.51 2.39 -14.74
N GLU A 220 -9.31 3.33 -14.19
CA GLU A 220 -9.09 4.76 -14.40
C GLU A 220 -7.82 5.27 -13.69
N PHE A 221 -7.56 4.78 -12.48
CA PHE A 221 -6.31 5.10 -11.77
C PHE A 221 -5.09 4.66 -12.58
N LEU A 222 -5.07 3.40 -13.03
CA LEU A 222 -3.97 2.83 -13.81
C LEU A 222 -3.77 3.57 -15.14
N LYS A 223 -4.87 3.95 -15.81
CA LYS A 223 -4.82 4.76 -17.03
C LYS A 223 -4.14 6.11 -16.75
N SER A 224 -4.54 6.81 -15.69
CA SER A 224 -3.97 8.10 -15.30
C SER A 224 -2.47 8.00 -14.96
N MET A 225 -2.04 6.93 -14.29
CA MET A 225 -0.62 6.71 -13.99
C MET A 225 0.20 6.35 -15.23
N ARG A 226 -0.38 5.63 -16.17
CA ARG A 226 0.26 5.29 -17.45
C ARG A 226 0.51 6.53 -18.31
N GLU A 227 -0.41 7.49 -18.31
CA GLU A 227 -0.24 8.77 -19.02
C GLU A 227 0.99 9.56 -18.56
N ILE A 228 1.42 9.34 -17.32
CA ILE A 228 2.64 9.96 -16.73
C ILE A 228 3.79 8.97 -16.56
N ASN A 229 3.71 7.79 -17.22
CA ASN A 229 4.72 6.73 -17.21
C ASN A 229 5.14 6.24 -15.81
N THR A 230 4.21 6.19 -14.87
CA THR A 230 4.48 5.76 -13.49
C THR A 230 3.98 4.33 -13.27
N PRO A 231 4.85 3.38 -12.88
CA PRO A 231 4.43 2.03 -12.54
C PRO A 231 3.61 2.00 -11.24
N VAL A 232 2.64 1.06 -11.21
CA VAL A 232 1.74 0.87 -10.07
C VAL A 232 1.83 -0.55 -9.56
N ILE A 233 1.80 -0.69 -8.23
CA ILE A 233 1.62 -1.95 -7.51
C ILE A 233 0.27 -1.88 -6.81
N ILE A 234 -0.60 -2.88 -6.98
CA ILE A 234 -1.86 -2.97 -6.23
C ILE A 234 -1.76 -4.13 -5.23
N HIS A 235 -1.99 -3.85 -3.96
CA HIS A 235 -2.07 -4.86 -2.90
C HIS A 235 -3.53 -5.21 -2.60
N ILE A 236 -3.83 -6.51 -2.65
CA ILE A 236 -5.13 -7.08 -2.30
C ILE A 236 -4.94 -8.00 -1.08
N CYS A 237 -5.62 -7.68 0.01
CA CYS A 237 -5.66 -8.51 1.21
C CYS A 237 -6.59 -9.72 1.05
N GLY A 238 -6.41 -10.73 1.93
CA GLY A 238 -7.27 -11.91 2.00
C GLY A 238 -7.20 -12.82 0.77
N ASP A 239 -8.22 -13.68 0.60
CA ASP A 239 -8.28 -14.63 -0.50
C ASP A 239 -8.72 -13.96 -1.82
N ALA A 240 -7.80 -13.86 -2.76
CA ALA A 240 -8.05 -13.28 -4.07
C ALA A 240 -8.68 -14.30 -5.08
N LYS A 241 -8.91 -15.56 -4.69
CA LYS A 241 -9.31 -16.63 -5.60
C LYS A 241 -10.57 -16.31 -6.41
N THR A 242 -11.56 -15.68 -5.79
CA THR A 242 -12.84 -15.37 -6.45
C THR A 242 -12.76 -14.20 -7.43
N ILE A 243 -11.74 -13.34 -7.30
CA ILE A 243 -11.54 -12.14 -8.11
C ILE A 243 -10.31 -12.21 -9.01
N ILE A 244 -9.61 -13.34 -9.03
CA ILE A 244 -8.33 -13.50 -9.74
C ILE A 244 -8.47 -13.20 -11.25
N ASP A 245 -9.57 -13.63 -11.88
CA ASP A 245 -9.82 -13.38 -13.30
C ASP A 245 -10.06 -11.89 -13.58
N SER A 246 -10.73 -11.18 -12.66
CA SER A 246 -10.93 -9.74 -12.76
C SER A 246 -9.59 -9.00 -12.62
N LEU A 247 -8.76 -9.41 -11.65
CA LEU A 247 -7.42 -8.86 -11.47
C LEU A 247 -6.51 -9.07 -12.68
N ASN A 248 -6.66 -10.22 -13.39
CA ASN A 248 -5.88 -10.50 -14.60
C ASN A 248 -6.22 -9.59 -15.78
N SER A 249 -7.38 -8.92 -15.75
CA SER A 249 -7.76 -7.93 -16.77
C SER A 249 -7.18 -6.53 -16.54
N LEU A 250 -6.55 -6.28 -15.36
CA LEU A 250 -5.91 -5.00 -15.07
C LEU A 250 -4.54 -4.89 -15.76
N GLU A 251 -4.29 -3.75 -16.38
CA GLU A 251 -2.98 -3.40 -16.94
C GLU A 251 -2.07 -2.80 -15.85
N VAL A 252 -1.81 -3.58 -14.80
CA VAL A 252 -0.99 -3.22 -13.65
C VAL A 252 0.40 -3.84 -13.74
N GLN A 253 1.44 -3.17 -13.25
CA GLN A 253 2.81 -3.69 -13.31
C GLN A 253 3.05 -4.82 -12.31
N ALA A 254 2.47 -4.74 -11.11
CA ALA A 254 2.52 -5.85 -10.16
C ALA A 254 1.26 -5.92 -9.29
N LEU A 255 0.89 -7.16 -8.90
CA LEU A 255 -0.10 -7.45 -7.89
C LEU A 255 0.57 -8.03 -6.65
N SER A 256 0.26 -7.46 -5.51
CA SER A 256 0.73 -7.90 -4.19
C SER A 256 -0.38 -8.66 -3.46
N PHE A 257 -0.04 -9.79 -2.86
CA PHE A 257 -1.03 -10.67 -2.26
C PHE A 257 -0.70 -11.04 -0.80
N ASP A 258 -1.78 -11.29 -0.06
CA ASP A 258 -1.75 -11.86 1.29
C ASP A 258 -1.14 -13.26 1.31
N SER A 259 -0.64 -13.68 2.48
CA SER A 259 -0.03 -14.99 2.71
C SER A 259 -0.97 -16.18 2.52
N ILE A 260 -2.28 -15.95 2.55
CA ILE A 260 -3.30 -16.97 2.24
C ILE A 260 -3.32 -17.35 0.77
N VAL A 261 -2.86 -16.48 -0.12
CA VAL A 261 -2.86 -16.71 -1.57
C VAL A 261 -1.72 -17.65 -1.96
N ASN A 262 -2.05 -18.74 -2.64
CA ASN A 262 -1.06 -19.64 -3.21
C ASN A 262 -0.41 -18.96 -4.43
N MET A 263 0.87 -18.55 -4.30
CA MET A 263 1.56 -17.80 -5.37
C MET A 263 1.79 -18.59 -6.65
N ARG A 264 1.93 -19.93 -6.59
CA ARG A 264 2.01 -20.77 -7.80
C ARG A 264 0.68 -20.76 -8.56
N PHE A 265 -0.44 -20.82 -7.83
CA PHE A 265 -1.76 -20.68 -8.42
C PHE A 265 -1.93 -19.28 -9.02
N ALA A 266 -1.60 -18.21 -8.29
CA ALA A 266 -1.66 -16.86 -8.81
C ALA A 266 -0.80 -16.69 -10.08
N LYS A 267 0.45 -17.21 -10.09
CA LYS A 267 1.33 -17.18 -11.26
C LYS A 267 0.77 -17.93 -12.47
N SER A 268 0.00 -19.00 -12.25
CA SER A 268 -0.65 -19.72 -13.35
C SER A 268 -1.87 -19.02 -13.95
N LYS A 269 -2.40 -18.00 -13.27
CA LYS A 269 -3.61 -17.28 -13.65
C LYS A 269 -3.37 -15.85 -14.11
N LEU A 270 -2.29 -15.24 -13.64
CA LEU A 270 -2.03 -13.83 -13.85
C LEU A 270 -0.86 -13.60 -14.81
N ASN A 271 -1.03 -12.65 -15.71
CA ASN A 271 0.00 -12.24 -16.67
C ASN A 271 0.91 -11.11 -16.14
N THR A 272 0.61 -10.58 -14.96
CA THR A 272 1.38 -9.51 -14.32
C THR A 272 2.46 -10.04 -13.38
N ARG A 273 3.31 -9.15 -12.85
CA ARG A 273 4.31 -9.50 -11.84
C ARG A 273 3.64 -9.74 -10.50
N LEU A 274 4.21 -10.67 -9.71
CA LEU A 274 3.72 -11.02 -8.41
C LEU A 274 4.64 -10.47 -7.32
N MET A 275 4.05 -9.77 -6.37
CA MET A 275 4.73 -9.27 -5.18
C MET A 275 4.19 -9.97 -3.93
N GLY A 276 5.05 -10.25 -2.99
CA GLY A 276 4.71 -10.82 -1.68
C GLY A 276 5.55 -12.05 -1.37
N ASN A 277 5.03 -13.02 -0.63
CA ASN A 277 3.93 -12.93 0.32
C ASN A 277 4.35 -13.62 1.63
N VAL A 278 5.46 -13.07 2.17
CA VAL A 278 6.02 -13.60 3.42
C VAL A 278 5.06 -13.29 4.58
N SER A 279 4.55 -14.33 5.24
CA SER A 279 3.52 -14.21 6.27
C SER A 279 3.90 -13.23 7.38
N THR A 280 3.10 -12.20 7.59
CA THR A 280 3.29 -11.21 8.66
C THR A 280 3.18 -11.84 10.04
N LEU A 281 2.33 -12.86 10.21
CA LEU A 281 2.24 -13.63 11.45
C LEU A 281 3.55 -14.38 11.77
N LEU A 282 4.20 -14.95 10.75
CA LEU A 282 5.50 -15.59 10.92
C LEU A 282 6.62 -14.57 11.11
N LEU A 283 6.57 -13.42 10.45
CA LEU A 283 7.51 -12.33 10.70
C LEU A 283 7.41 -11.80 12.13
N GLN A 284 6.22 -11.78 12.70
CA GLN A 284 6.01 -11.36 14.09
C GLN A 284 6.43 -12.42 15.11
N ASN A 285 6.06 -13.68 14.91
CA ASN A 285 6.13 -14.73 15.95
C ASN A 285 7.00 -15.92 15.57
N GLY A 286 7.47 -16.01 14.35
CA GLY A 286 8.17 -17.18 13.85
C GLY A 286 9.66 -17.22 14.19
N PRO A 287 10.24 -18.42 14.28
CA PRO A 287 11.68 -18.57 14.38
C PRO A 287 12.34 -18.29 13.01
N LYS A 288 13.62 -17.90 13.06
CA LYS A 288 14.40 -17.47 11.88
C LYS A 288 14.42 -18.48 10.74
N ASP A 289 14.59 -19.77 11.05
CA ASP A 289 14.61 -20.84 10.05
C ASP A 289 13.28 -20.97 9.29
N LYS A 290 12.16 -20.72 9.95
CA LYS A 290 10.83 -20.69 9.31
C LYS A 290 10.66 -19.47 8.40
N ILE A 291 11.17 -18.30 8.82
CA ILE A 291 11.16 -17.10 8.00
C ILE A 291 11.97 -17.31 6.72
N ILE A 292 13.19 -17.88 6.85
CA ILE A 292 14.01 -18.26 5.68
C ILE A 292 13.27 -19.23 4.77
N SER A 293 12.69 -20.29 5.35
CA SER A 293 11.99 -21.32 4.60
C SER A 293 10.81 -20.76 3.80
N ILE A 294 10.00 -19.87 4.41
CA ILE A 294 8.84 -19.29 3.71
C ILE A 294 9.25 -18.27 2.66
N THR A 295 10.31 -17.49 2.92
CA THR A 295 10.89 -16.55 1.95
C THR A 295 11.42 -17.31 0.73
N LYS A 296 12.16 -18.39 0.94
CA LYS A 296 12.63 -19.30 -0.12
C LYS A 296 11.46 -19.88 -0.91
N ASN A 297 10.39 -20.30 -0.23
CA ASN A 297 9.21 -20.86 -0.87
C ASN A 297 8.46 -19.81 -1.71
N ALA A 298 8.35 -18.58 -1.25
CA ALA A 298 7.76 -17.49 -2.03
C ALA A 298 8.53 -17.28 -3.35
N ILE A 299 9.85 -17.15 -3.29
CA ILE A 299 10.71 -17.03 -4.48
C ILE A 299 10.54 -18.23 -5.40
N GLY A 300 10.62 -19.46 -4.86
CA GLY A 300 10.45 -20.71 -5.62
C GLY A 300 9.05 -20.92 -6.18
N SER A 301 8.07 -20.12 -5.73
CA SER A 301 6.70 -20.12 -6.26
C SER A 301 6.48 -19.12 -7.40
N GLY A 302 7.53 -18.39 -7.81
CA GLY A 302 7.48 -17.47 -8.94
C GLY A 302 7.13 -16.02 -8.56
N VAL A 303 7.38 -15.62 -7.30
CA VAL A 303 7.28 -14.23 -6.88
C VAL A 303 8.40 -13.43 -7.55
N ASP A 304 8.04 -12.35 -8.20
CA ASP A 304 8.97 -11.47 -8.91
C ASP A 304 9.56 -10.41 -7.95
N ILE A 305 8.82 -10.02 -6.91
CA ILE A 305 9.19 -9.01 -5.91
C ILE A 305 8.88 -9.55 -4.53
N VAL A 306 9.86 -9.70 -3.66
CA VAL A 306 9.65 -10.20 -2.29
C VAL A 306 9.19 -9.07 -1.38
N SER A 307 8.17 -9.34 -0.58
CA SER A 307 7.67 -8.40 0.44
C SER A 307 6.97 -9.13 1.59
N PRO A 308 6.73 -8.48 2.73
CA PRO A 308 5.71 -8.93 3.66
C PRO A 308 4.37 -9.08 2.94
N ALA A 309 3.56 -10.03 3.39
CA ALA A 309 2.30 -10.37 2.76
C ALA A 309 1.20 -9.31 2.94
N CYS A 310 1.29 -8.49 3.97
CA CYS A 310 0.33 -7.44 4.33
C CYS A 310 0.97 -6.48 5.34
N GLY A 311 0.18 -5.61 5.98
CA GLY A 311 0.61 -4.72 7.05
C GLY A 311 1.30 -5.48 8.18
N LEU A 312 2.41 -4.93 8.66
CA LEU A 312 3.19 -5.51 9.75
C LEU A 312 2.59 -5.09 11.10
N GLY A 313 2.39 -6.06 11.99
CA GLY A 313 1.91 -5.77 13.34
C GLY A 313 2.92 -4.97 14.17
N MET A 314 2.43 -4.13 15.10
CA MET A 314 3.25 -3.23 15.92
C MET A 314 4.34 -3.92 16.76
N SER A 315 4.18 -5.21 17.04
CA SER A 315 5.14 -6.02 17.79
C SER A 315 6.06 -6.87 16.91
N THR A 316 6.12 -6.62 15.61
CA THR A 316 7.01 -7.37 14.71
C THR A 316 8.47 -7.05 15.00
N PRO A 317 9.31 -8.04 15.42
CA PRO A 317 10.70 -7.78 15.72
C PRO A 317 11.50 -7.38 14.48
N LEU A 318 12.28 -6.30 14.56
CA LEU A 318 13.12 -5.83 13.45
C LEU A 318 14.10 -6.90 12.98
N GLY A 319 14.63 -7.71 13.92
CA GLY A 319 15.52 -8.84 13.61
C GLY A 319 14.88 -9.90 12.70
N ASN A 320 13.58 -10.13 12.81
CA ASN A 320 12.87 -11.07 11.95
C ASN A 320 12.69 -10.51 10.53
N LEU A 321 12.42 -9.21 10.40
CA LEU A 321 12.38 -8.54 9.10
C LEU A 321 13.76 -8.57 8.42
N ARG A 322 14.81 -8.35 9.21
CA ARG A 322 16.20 -8.44 8.74
C ARG A 322 16.54 -9.83 8.20
N VAL A 323 16.11 -10.90 8.85
CA VAL A 323 16.31 -12.28 8.37
C VAL A 323 15.72 -12.46 6.97
N MET A 324 14.52 -11.94 6.71
CA MET A 324 13.91 -12.01 5.38
C MET A 324 14.73 -11.25 4.34
N THR A 325 15.12 -10.02 4.62
CA THR A 325 15.85 -9.17 3.68
C THR A 325 17.28 -9.71 3.42
N ASP A 326 17.97 -10.15 4.47
CA ASP A 326 19.32 -10.73 4.36
C ASP A 326 19.31 -12.02 3.54
N TYR A 327 18.30 -12.88 3.72
CA TYR A 327 18.13 -14.07 2.90
C TYR A 327 17.97 -13.75 1.41
N VAL A 328 17.10 -12.79 1.07
CA VAL A 328 16.89 -12.39 -0.33
C VAL A 328 18.15 -11.78 -0.95
N LYS A 329 18.94 -11.08 -0.16
CA LYS A 329 20.21 -10.45 -0.58
C LYS A 329 21.39 -11.43 -0.66
N GLY A 330 21.21 -12.66 -0.20
CA GLY A 330 22.28 -13.66 -0.16
C GLY A 330 23.34 -13.39 0.93
N SER A 331 22.96 -12.70 2.01
CA SER A 331 23.83 -12.39 3.13
C SER A 331 23.84 -13.49 4.21
N ILE A 332 22.86 -14.42 4.14
CA ILE A 332 22.75 -15.62 5.00
C ILE A 332 22.27 -16.81 4.19
#